data_5477c62311374b55d1c36aa642bb5154
#
_entry.id   5477c62311374b55d1c36aa642bb5154
#
_cell.length_a   1.000
_cell.length_b   1.000
_cell.length_c   1.000
_cell.angle_alpha   90.00
_cell.angle_beta   90.00
_cell.angle_gamma   90.00
#
_symmetry.space_group_name_H-M   'P 1'
#
loop_
_entity.id
_entity.type
_entity.pdbx_description
1 polymer ?
#
loop_
_entity_poly.entity_id
_entity_poly.type
_entity_poly.pdbx_seq_one_letter_code
_entity_poly.pdbx_strand_id
1 'polypeptide(L)'
;MKKIYFALVAVLMAASAFSQGVTTSSMQGTVADEAGESLFGANIVATHTPSGSVYGAISNEDGRFYLPNIRVGGPYSVKVSYVGFQDRTFEGITLGLGQSYNLKVVLSEGMELEEVVVTSTRGNVIDPDRTGASVNLTRDKIDALPTVNRSIEDFTRLTPQSNGSSFAGTSSRFNNYTIDGNIYNNNFGLGSAQFAGGNPISLDAIEEVQVNLAPMDVRLAGFTGASVNAITKSGTNEFKGSVYYLFRNEQMVGDRLRNLELNRGDSQNDIKGITIGGPIIKDKLFFFGSY
;
A
#
# COMPACT_ATOMS: atom_id res chain seq x y z
N MET A 1 -14.06 43.30 -4.85
CA MET A 1 -13.13 42.76 -3.81
C MET A 1 -13.49 41.31 -3.44
N LYS A 2 -14.73 40.97 -3.06
CA LYS A 2 -15.11 39.58 -2.69
C LYS A 2 -14.80 38.52 -3.77
N LYS A 3 -14.99 38.84 -5.07
CA LYS A 3 -14.67 37.90 -6.18
C LYS A 3 -13.17 37.65 -6.34
N ILE A 4 -12.33 38.63 -6.01
CA ILE A 4 -10.86 38.50 -6.07
C ILE A 4 -10.35 37.60 -4.92
N TYR A 5 -10.94 37.76 -3.71
CA TYR A 5 -10.61 36.86 -2.58
C TYR A 5 -11.02 35.41 -2.88
N PHE A 6 -12.19 35.21 -3.49
CA PHE A 6 -12.64 33.86 -3.87
C PHE A 6 -11.73 33.23 -4.94
N ALA A 7 -11.32 34.02 -5.92
CA ALA A 7 -10.35 33.55 -6.94
C ALA A 7 -8.98 33.23 -6.33
N LEU A 8 -8.49 34.07 -5.39
CA LEU A 8 -7.22 33.84 -4.70
C LEU A 8 -7.26 32.55 -3.84
N VAL A 9 -8.37 32.32 -3.12
CA VAL A 9 -8.56 31.08 -2.33
C VAL A 9 -8.67 29.87 -3.24
N ALA A 10 -9.34 29.98 -4.39
CA ALA A 10 -9.43 28.89 -5.35
C ALA A 10 -8.06 28.53 -5.97
N VAL A 11 -7.22 29.53 -6.25
CA VAL A 11 -5.84 29.32 -6.75
C VAL A 11 -4.95 28.70 -5.68
N LEU A 12 -5.07 29.13 -4.41
CA LEU A 12 -4.35 28.55 -3.28
C LEU A 12 -4.76 27.07 -3.03
N MET A 13 -6.04 26.74 -3.17
CA MET A 13 -6.52 25.37 -3.07
C MET A 13 -6.04 24.48 -4.24
N ALA A 14 -5.96 25.04 -5.46
CA ALA A 14 -5.45 24.32 -6.62
C ALA A 14 -3.94 23.99 -6.51
N ALA A 15 -3.15 24.84 -5.85
CA ALA A 15 -1.73 24.62 -5.65
C ALA A 15 -1.44 23.44 -4.71
N SER A 16 -2.35 23.08 -3.80
CA SER A 16 -2.22 21.94 -2.89
C SER A 16 -2.42 20.58 -3.58
N ALA A 17 -2.98 20.55 -4.79
CA ALA A 17 -3.33 19.32 -5.49
C ALA A 17 -2.11 18.58 -6.12
N PHE A 18 -0.94 19.23 -6.22
CA PHE A 18 0.25 18.67 -6.88
C PHE A 18 1.20 17.89 -5.97
N SER A 19 0.91 17.78 -4.67
CA SER A 19 1.81 17.14 -3.69
C SER A 19 1.35 15.76 -3.21
N GLN A 20 0.49 15.07 -3.96
CA GLN A 20 0.00 13.76 -3.54
C GLN A 20 0.99 12.66 -3.95
N GLY A 21 1.53 11.94 -2.97
CA GLY A 21 2.28 10.71 -3.18
C GLY A 21 1.42 9.61 -3.80
N VAL A 22 2.05 8.52 -4.25
CA VAL A 22 1.35 7.36 -4.83
C VAL A 22 0.57 6.65 -3.73
N THR A 23 -0.76 6.62 -3.84
CA THR A 23 -1.67 5.97 -2.87
C THR A 23 -2.48 4.83 -3.49
N THR A 24 -2.29 4.57 -4.78
CA THR A 24 -3.05 3.60 -5.57
C THR A 24 -2.14 2.62 -6.28
N SER A 25 -2.74 1.59 -6.83
CA SER A 25 -2.15 0.62 -7.75
C SER A 25 -2.77 0.77 -9.14
N SER A 26 -2.29 0.00 -10.10
CA SER A 26 -2.89 -0.15 -11.42
C SER A 26 -2.90 -1.62 -11.85
N MET A 27 -3.76 -1.95 -12.80
CA MET A 27 -3.78 -3.25 -13.44
C MET A 27 -3.76 -3.04 -14.95
N GLN A 28 -2.94 -3.80 -15.63
CA GLN A 28 -2.85 -3.81 -17.08
C GLN A 28 -2.75 -5.23 -17.59
N GLY A 29 -2.95 -5.43 -18.88
CA GLY A 29 -2.80 -6.76 -19.42
C GLY A 29 -3.22 -6.87 -20.86
N THR A 30 -3.30 -8.11 -21.33
CA THR A 30 -3.72 -8.45 -22.68
C THR A 30 -4.80 -9.52 -22.65
N VAL A 31 -5.75 -9.40 -23.57
CA VAL A 31 -6.81 -10.40 -23.81
C VAL A 31 -6.64 -10.92 -25.23
N ALA A 32 -6.48 -12.24 -25.36
CA ALA A 32 -6.34 -12.93 -26.62
C ALA A 32 -7.18 -14.21 -26.63
N ASP A 33 -7.40 -14.78 -27.79
CA ASP A 33 -7.98 -16.12 -27.94
C ASP A 33 -6.89 -17.22 -27.82
N GLU A 34 -7.29 -18.48 -27.98
CA GLU A 34 -6.36 -19.62 -27.97
C GLU A 34 -5.40 -19.66 -29.17
N ALA A 35 -5.74 -19.00 -30.27
CA ALA A 35 -4.88 -18.87 -31.45
C ALA A 35 -3.84 -17.74 -31.26
N GLY A 36 -3.98 -16.91 -30.21
CA GLY A 36 -3.12 -15.76 -29.93
C GLY A 36 -3.58 -14.49 -30.64
N GLU A 37 -4.78 -14.46 -31.22
CA GLU A 37 -5.37 -13.27 -31.82
C GLU A 37 -5.89 -12.33 -30.72
N SER A 38 -5.60 -11.03 -30.87
CA SER A 38 -6.01 -10.00 -29.90
C SER A 38 -7.52 -9.77 -29.96
N LEU A 39 -8.18 -9.78 -28.81
CA LEU A 39 -9.62 -9.56 -28.69
C LEU A 39 -9.90 -8.08 -28.38
N PHE A 40 -10.40 -7.36 -29.38
CA PHE A 40 -10.84 -5.97 -29.26
C PHE A 40 -12.22 -5.86 -28.65
N GLY A 41 -12.39 -5.01 -27.63
CA GLY A 41 -13.70 -4.77 -27.01
C GLY A 41 -14.08 -5.80 -25.93
N ALA A 42 -13.14 -6.62 -25.46
CA ALA A 42 -13.36 -7.48 -24.29
C ALA A 42 -13.59 -6.60 -23.05
N ASN A 43 -14.58 -7.00 -22.22
CA ASN A 43 -14.94 -6.28 -21.01
C ASN A 43 -14.18 -6.86 -19.82
N ILE A 44 -13.46 -6.04 -19.08
CA ILE A 44 -12.69 -6.39 -17.90
C ILE A 44 -13.30 -5.69 -16.68
N VAL A 45 -13.75 -6.47 -15.70
CA VAL A 45 -14.36 -5.98 -14.46
C VAL A 45 -13.57 -6.51 -13.27
N ALA A 46 -12.89 -5.61 -12.54
CA ALA A 46 -12.15 -5.93 -11.33
C ALA A 46 -12.97 -5.48 -10.11
N THR A 47 -13.32 -6.43 -9.24
CA THR A 47 -14.08 -6.18 -8.02
C THR A 47 -13.20 -6.39 -6.80
N HIS A 48 -13.06 -5.38 -5.96
CA HIS A 48 -12.40 -5.50 -4.67
C HIS A 48 -13.35 -6.19 -3.68
N THR A 49 -13.12 -7.46 -3.41
CA THR A 49 -14.06 -8.30 -2.64
C THR A 49 -14.40 -7.73 -1.25
N PRO A 50 -13.44 -7.19 -0.46
CA PRO A 50 -13.76 -6.69 0.88
C PRO A 50 -14.65 -5.44 0.91
N SER A 51 -14.62 -4.59 -0.13
CA SER A 51 -15.41 -3.34 -0.19
C SER A 51 -16.50 -3.33 -1.25
N GLY A 52 -16.56 -4.33 -2.14
CA GLY A 52 -17.47 -4.33 -3.27
C GLY A 52 -17.16 -3.26 -4.33
N SER A 53 -16.02 -2.55 -4.24
CA SER A 53 -15.64 -1.53 -5.22
C SER A 53 -15.33 -2.15 -6.57
N VAL A 54 -15.92 -1.61 -7.63
CA VAL A 54 -15.82 -2.14 -8.99
C VAL A 54 -15.05 -1.17 -9.88
N TYR A 55 -14.11 -1.71 -10.66
CA TYR A 55 -13.32 -1.01 -11.66
C TYR A 55 -13.50 -1.70 -13.01
N GLY A 56 -13.67 -0.92 -14.07
CA GLY A 56 -13.92 -1.46 -15.41
C GLY A 56 -12.99 -0.89 -16.46
N ALA A 57 -12.62 -1.73 -17.43
CA ALA A 57 -11.92 -1.34 -18.65
C ALA A 57 -12.39 -2.17 -19.84
N ILE A 58 -12.05 -1.71 -21.04
CA ILE A 58 -12.29 -2.42 -22.29
C ILE A 58 -10.97 -2.57 -23.01
N SER A 59 -10.71 -3.72 -23.63
CA SER A 59 -9.49 -3.96 -24.41
C SER A 59 -9.49 -3.14 -25.71
N ASN A 60 -8.32 -2.61 -26.08
CA ASN A 60 -8.10 -1.89 -27.33
C ASN A 60 -7.86 -2.85 -28.52
N GLU A 61 -7.53 -2.30 -29.70
CA GLU A 61 -7.30 -3.07 -30.93
C GLU A 61 -6.15 -4.09 -30.81
N ASP A 62 -5.17 -3.82 -29.94
CA ASP A 62 -4.08 -4.75 -29.63
C ASP A 62 -4.45 -5.76 -28.53
N GLY A 63 -5.71 -5.81 -28.09
CA GLY A 63 -6.17 -6.61 -26.95
C GLY A 63 -5.69 -6.11 -25.60
N ARG A 64 -5.05 -4.94 -25.51
CA ARG A 64 -4.52 -4.40 -24.26
C ARG A 64 -5.59 -3.65 -23.47
N PHE A 65 -5.56 -3.80 -22.15
CA PHE A 65 -6.40 -3.03 -21.23
C PHE A 65 -5.55 -2.37 -20.14
N TYR A 66 -6.10 -1.30 -19.56
CA TYR A 66 -5.49 -0.57 -18.46
C TYR A 66 -6.54 -0.06 -17.48
N LEU A 67 -6.38 -0.41 -16.22
CA LEU A 67 -7.21 0.01 -15.09
C LEU A 67 -6.34 0.87 -14.16
N PRO A 68 -6.41 2.19 -14.22
CA PRO A 68 -5.68 3.09 -13.34
C PRO A 68 -6.36 3.27 -11.98
N ASN A 69 -5.58 3.76 -11.01
CA ASN A 69 -6.09 4.23 -9.70
C ASN A 69 -6.93 3.21 -8.95
N ILE A 70 -6.51 1.95 -8.98
CA ILE A 70 -7.16 0.88 -8.23
C ILE A 70 -6.66 0.94 -6.78
N ARG A 71 -7.55 0.69 -5.83
CA ARG A 71 -7.23 0.59 -4.42
C ARG A 71 -6.19 -0.50 -4.16
N VAL A 72 -5.26 -0.23 -3.27
CA VAL A 72 -4.24 -1.18 -2.82
C VAL A 72 -4.85 -2.26 -1.93
N GLY A 73 -4.21 -3.42 -1.90
CA GLY A 73 -4.65 -4.59 -1.13
C GLY A 73 -5.47 -5.56 -1.98
N GLY A 74 -6.43 -6.23 -1.37
CA GLY A 74 -7.25 -7.26 -2.01
C GLY A 74 -7.94 -8.13 -0.96
N PRO A 75 -8.45 -9.30 -1.33
CA PRO A 75 -8.41 -9.91 -2.69
C PRO A 75 -9.33 -9.22 -3.69
N TYR A 76 -8.90 -9.28 -4.96
CA TYR A 76 -9.71 -8.91 -6.11
C TYR A 76 -10.21 -10.13 -6.84
N SER A 77 -11.44 -10.03 -7.37
CA SER A 77 -11.99 -10.90 -8.39
C SER A 77 -12.05 -10.14 -9.70
N VAL A 78 -11.37 -10.63 -10.74
CA VAL A 78 -11.32 -10.01 -12.06
C VAL A 78 -12.02 -10.89 -13.05
N LYS A 79 -13.15 -10.43 -13.56
CA LYS A 79 -13.95 -11.10 -14.57
C LYS A 79 -13.68 -10.50 -15.94
N VAL A 80 -13.36 -11.35 -16.91
CA VAL A 80 -13.12 -10.96 -18.30
C VAL A 80 -14.15 -11.68 -19.17
N SER A 81 -14.88 -10.91 -19.99
CA SER A 81 -15.94 -11.42 -20.87
C SER A 81 -15.82 -10.84 -22.27
N TYR A 82 -16.15 -11.66 -23.28
CA TYR A 82 -16.20 -11.27 -24.67
C TYR A 82 -17.29 -12.05 -25.41
N VAL A 83 -17.95 -11.42 -26.38
CA VAL A 83 -19.08 -12.03 -27.10
C VAL A 83 -18.60 -13.24 -27.90
N GLY A 84 -19.21 -14.40 -27.65
CA GLY A 84 -18.87 -15.68 -28.31
C GLY A 84 -17.79 -16.48 -27.61
N PHE A 85 -17.25 -15.99 -26.48
CA PHE A 85 -16.23 -16.66 -25.68
C PHE A 85 -16.74 -16.97 -24.27
N GLN A 86 -16.12 -17.94 -23.62
CA GLN A 86 -16.39 -18.27 -22.22
C GLN A 86 -15.85 -17.18 -21.29
N ASP A 87 -16.65 -16.78 -20.31
CA ASP A 87 -16.24 -15.86 -19.26
C ASP A 87 -15.11 -16.48 -18.41
N ARG A 88 -14.10 -15.69 -18.08
CA ARG A 88 -12.99 -16.15 -17.25
C ARG A 88 -12.84 -15.25 -16.03
N THR A 89 -12.83 -15.87 -14.84
CA THR A 89 -12.69 -15.16 -13.56
C THR A 89 -11.37 -15.54 -12.88
N PHE A 90 -10.64 -14.53 -12.46
CA PHE A 90 -9.38 -14.65 -11.71
C PHE A 90 -9.62 -14.17 -10.28
N GLU A 91 -9.40 -15.04 -9.31
CA GLU A 91 -9.62 -14.73 -7.90
C GLU A 91 -8.32 -14.65 -7.10
N GLY A 92 -8.39 -13.96 -5.95
CA GLY A 92 -7.27 -13.87 -5.00
C GLY A 92 -6.16 -12.92 -5.41
N ILE A 93 -6.37 -12.04 -6.39
CA ILE A 93 -5.38 -11.06 -6.82
C ILE A 93 -5.21 -10.01 -5.72
N THR A 94 -3.96 -9.74 -5.32
CA THR A 94 -3.61 -8.67 -4.38
C THR A 94 -2.73 -7.64 -5.10
N LEU A 95 -3.09 -6.38 -4.99
CA LEU A 95 -2.41 -5.26 -5.64
C LEU A 95 -1.54 -4.51 -4.64
N GLY A 96 -0.25 -4.40 -4.94
CA GLY A 96 0.71 -3.65 -4.12
C GLY A 96 0.72 -2.16 -4.41
N LEU A 97 1.10 -1.37 -3.43
CA LEU A 97 1.19 0.09 -3.52
C LEU A 97 2.16 0.52 -4.61
N GLY A 98 1.70 1.40 -5.51
CA GLY A 98 2.50 1.94 -6.62
C GLY A 98 2.91 0.91 -7.67
N GLN A 99 2.39 -0.32 -7.60
CA GLN A 99 2.68 -1.37 -8.56
C GLN A 99 1.66 -1.39 -9.69
N SER A 100 2.08 -1.89 -10.85
CA SER A 100 1.20 -2.23 -11.96
C SER A 100 1.12 -3.75 -12.07
N TYR A 101 -0.03 -4.33 -11.84
CA TYR A 101 -0.25 -5.78 -11.97
C TYR A 101 -0.51 -6.13 -13.43
N ASN A 102 0.22 -7.09 -13.97
CA ASN A 102 0.08 -7.51 -15.37
C ASN A 102 -0.71 -8.83 -15.44
N LEU A 103 -1.89 -8.78 -16.07
CA LEU A 103 -2.78 -9.92 -16.23
C LEU A 103 -2.87 -10.33 -17.70
N LYS A 104 -2.38 -11.53 -18.01
CA LYS A 104 -2.53 -12.13 -19.33
C LYS A 104 -3.74 -13.05 -19.34
N VAL A 105 -4.68 -12.78 -20.24
CA VAL A 105 -5.93 -13.50 -20.34
C VAL A 105 -6.03 -14.17 -21.70
N VAL A 106 -6.30 -15.46 -21.69
CA VAL A 106 -6.64 -16.24 -22.90
C VAL A 106 -8.05 -16.71 -22.73
N LEU A 107 -8.94 -16.36 -23.66
CA LEU A 107 -10.34 -16.80 -23.67
C LEU A 107 -10.52 -17.95 -24.65
N SER A 108 -11.34 -18.92 -24.28
CA SER A 108 -11.71 -20.05 -25.13
C SER A 108 -13.03 -19.76 -25.84
N GLU A 109 -13.14 -20.09 -27.12
CA GLU A 109 -14.41 -20.03 -27.84
C GLU A 109 -15.41 -21.02 -27.26
N GLY A 110 -16.67 -20.61 -27.09
CA GLY A 110 -17.75 -21.48 -26.64
C GLY A 110 -18.83 -20.72 -25.91
N MET A 111 -20.02 -21.26 -25.95
CA MET A 111 -21.22 -20.75 -25.27
C MET A 111 -21.52 -21.54 -23.98
N GLU A 112 -20.61 -22.35 -23.47
CA GLU A 112 -20.85 -23.09 -22.24
C GLU A 112 -20.75 -22.15 -21.03
N LEU A 113 -21.78 -22.20 -20.17
CA LEU A 113 -21.94 -21.39 -18.96
C LEU A 113 -21.05 -21.85 -17.79
N GLU A 114 -19.99 -22.59 -18.04
CA GLU A 114 -19.03 -22.94 -16.99
C GLU A 114 -18.01 -21.81 -16.81
N GLU A 115 -18.15 -21.08 -15.71
CA GLU A 115 -17.20 -20.08 -15.28
C GLU A 115 -15.87 -20.76 -14.90
N VAL A 116 -14.82 -20.48 -15.64
CA VAL A 116 -13.48 -20.96 -15.30
C VAL A 116 -12.87 -20.07 -14.23
N VAL A 117 -12.88 -20.53 -12.99
CA VAL A 117 -12.24 -19.84 -11.87
C VAL A 117 -10.76 -20.22 -11.84
N VAL A 118 -9.90 -19.23 -12.05
CA VAL A 118 -8.45 -19.37 -11.91
C VAL A 118 -8.01 -18.74 -10.61
N THR A 119 -7.61 -19.54 -9.62
CA THR A 119 -7.05 -19.03 -8.39
C THR A 119 -5.62 -18.56 -8.67
N SER A 120 -5.35 -17.28 -8.45
CA SER A 120 -4.01 -16.72 -8.54
C SER A 120 -3.15 -17.29 -7.42
N THR A 121 -2.24 -18.20 -7.75
CA THR A 121 -1.25 -18.70 -6.79
C THR A 121 -0.23 -17.60 -6.52
N ARG A 122 -0.27 -17.04 -5.31
CA ARG A 122 0.80 -16.23 -4.73
C ARG A 122 2.11 -17.01 -4.81
N GLY A 123 3.02 -16.69 -5.71
CA GLY A 123 4.23 -17.48 -5.75
C GLY A 123 5.38 -17.03 -6.62
N ASN A 124 5.27 -15.98 -7.40
CA ASN A 124 6.45 -15.49 -8.09
C ASN A 124 7.27 -14.60 -7.17
N VAL A 125 8.33 -15.18 -6.58
CA VAL A 125 9.36 -14.45 -5.82
C VAL A 125 10.05 -13.41 -6.71
N ILE A 126 10.00 -13.60 -8.03
CA ILE A 126 10.52 -12.68 -9.05
C ILE A 126 9.33 -12.16 -9.85
N ASP A 127 8.94 -10.94 -9.57
CA ASP A 127 7.94 -10.21 -10.34
C ASP A 127 8.68 -9.46 -11.47
N PRO A 128 8.50 -9.84 -12.75
CA PRO A 128 9.19 -9.22 -13.89
C PRO A 128 8.79 -7.77 -14.11
N ASP A 129 7.67 -7.34 -13.53
CA ASP A 129 7.16 -5.97 -13.67
C ASP A 129 7.69 -5.02 -12.57
N ARG A 130 8.54 -5.51 -11.65
CA ARG A 130 9.20 -4.66 -10.64
C ARG A 130 10.31 -3.84 -11.26
N THR A 131 10.08 -2.55 -11.38
CA THR A 131 11.09 -1.59 -11.83
C THR A 131 11.72 -0.88 -10.63
N GLY A 132 13.03 -1.01 -10.47
CA GLY A 132 13.79 -0.37 -9.39
C GLY A 132 13.85 -1.17 -8.08
N ALA A 133 14.63 -0.65 -7.11
CA ALA A 133 14.78 -1.25 -5.78
C ALA A 133 13.65 -0.79 -4.85
N SER A 134 12.52 -1.49 -4.92
CA SER A 134 11.38 -1.25 -4.04
C SER A 134 11.07 -2.47 -3.17
N VAL A 135 10.71 -2.23 -1.93
CA VAL A 135 10.26 -3.27 -0.98
C VAL A 135 8.85 -2.91 -0.53
N ASN A 136 7.90 -3.79 -0.81
CA ASN A 136 6.51 -3.65 -0.36
C ASN A 136 6.25 -4.58 0.81
N LEU A 137 5.75 -4.00 1.89
CA LEU A 137 5.36 -4.68 3.11
C LEU A 137 3.85 -4.61 3.23
N THR A 138 3.19 -5.66 2.77
CA THR A 138 1.75 -5.83 2.86
C THR A 138 1.32 -6.13 4.30
N ARG A 139 0.05 -5.98 4.61
CA ARG A 139 -0.51 -6.21 5.94
C ARG A 139 -0.11 -7.57 6.52
N ASP A 140 -0.20 -8.64 5.74
CA ASP A 140 0.18 -9.99 6.21
C ASP A 140 1.64 -10.06 6.67
N LYS A 141 2.55 -9.36 5.98
CA LYS A 141 3.96 -9.30 6.37
C LYS A 141 4.16 -8.45 7.61
N ILE A 142 3.44 -7.33 7.72
CA ILE A 142 3.46 -6.45 8.88
C ILE A 142 3.02 -7.22 10.14
N ASP A 143 1.95 -8.01 10.04
CA ASP A 143 1.42 -8.79 11.15
C ASP A 143 2.31 -9.99 11.54
N ALA A 144 3.04 -10.56 10.57
CA ALA A 144 3.92 -11.69 10.81
C ALA A 144 5.28 -11.29 11.41
N LEU A 145 5.68 -10.04 11.30
CA LEU A 145 7.01 -9.59 11.71
C LEU A 145 7.01 -9.02 13.14
N PRO A 146 7.97 -9.42 13.97
CA PRO A 146 8.09 -8.88 15.32
C PRO A 146 8.53 -7.42 15.27
N THR A 147 7.88 -6.59 16.04
CA THR A 147 8.21 -5.17 16.19
C THR A 147 8.63 -4.86 17.63
N VAL A 148 9.56 -3.93 17.79
CA VAL A 148 10.03 -3.49 19.12
C VAL A 148 9.29 -2.24 19.56
N ASN A 149 9.15 -1.28 18.66
CA ASN A 149 8.58 0.04 18.95
C ASN A 149 7.23 0.27 18.28
N ARG A 150 6.71 -0.72 17.53
CA ARG A 150 5.49 -0.59 16.71
C ARG A 150 5.52 0.66 15.83
N SER A 151 6.63 0.88 15.16
CA SER A 151 6.85 2.03 14.29
C SER A 151 7.10 1.59 12.84
N ILE A 152 6.91 2.50 11.91
CA ILE A 152 7.27 2.29 10.49
C ILE A 152 8.77 1.97 10.38
N GLU A 153 9.60 2.51 11.26
CA GLU A 153 11.06 2.27 11.30
C GLU A 153 11.40 0.79 11.57
N ASP A 154 10.59 0.08 12.32
CA ASP A 154 10.79 -1.35 12.58
C ASP A 154 10.77 -2.17 11.28
N PHE A 155 10.07 -1.68 10.26
CA PHE A 155 9.94 -2.35 8.97
C PHE A 155 10.91 -1.82 7.91
N THR A 156 11.22 -0.52 7.95
CA THR A 156 12.17 0.05 6.98
C THR A 156 13.55 -0.55 7.12
N ARG A 157 13.96 -0.95 8.32
CA ARG A 157 15.22 -1.65 8.58
C ARG A 157 15.31 -3.04 7.94
N LEU A 158 14.20 -3.63 7.48
CA LEU A 158 14.20 -4.90 6.75
C LEU A 158 14.64 -4.73 5.29
N THR A 159 14.74 -3.49 4.82
CA THR A 159 15.30 -3.19 3.51
C THR A 159 16.81 -3.46 3.53
N PRO A 160 17.36 -4.27 2.61
CA PRO A 160 18.78 -4.69 2.66
C PRO A 160 19.80 -3.54 2.73
N GLN A 161 19.47 -2.37 2.17
CA GLN A 161 20.34 -1.19 2.14
C GLN A 161 20.11 -0.25 3.33
N SER A 162 19.28 -0.64 4.31
CA SER A 162 19.01 0.19 5.47
C SER A 162 20.02 -0.06 6.59
N ASN A 163 20.40 1.02 7.28
CA ASN A 163 21.14 0.98 8.53
C ASN A 163 20.45 1.92 9.54
N GLY A 164 19.55 1.37 10.34
CA GLY A 164 18.64 2.15 11.17
C GLY A 164 17.70 2.99 10.30
N SER A 165 17.76 4.30 10.48
CA SER A 165 17.00 5.28 9.69
C SER A 165 17.72 5.80 8.43
N SER A 166 18.93 5.32 8.18
CA SER A 166 19.77 5.68 7.03
C SER A 166 19.59 4.65 5.92
N PHE A 167 19.55 5.08 4.67
CA PHE A 167 19.46 4.20 3.50
C PHE A 167 20.60 4.49 2.53
N ALA A 168 21.19 3.42 1.98
CA ALA A 168 22.28 3.49 1.00
C ALA A 168 23.43 4.42 1.44
N GLY A 169 23.72 4.52 2.76
CA GLY A 169 24.76 5.36 3.32
C GLY A 169 24.43 6.85 3.38
N THR A 170 23.21 7.27 3.04
CA THR A 170 22.81 8.68 3.16
C THR A 170 22.25 8.98 4.57
N SER A 171 22.26 10.26 4.96
CA SER A 171 21.64 10.68 6.23
C SER A 171 20.11 10.51 6.16
N SER A 172 19.50 10.16 7.30
CA SER A 172 18.02 10.04 7.46
C SER A 172 17.26 11.30 7.05
N ARG A 173 17.90 12.48 7.10
CA ARG A 173 17.32 13.76 6.67
C ARG A 173 17.00 13.83 5.17
N PHE A 174 17.62 12.99 4.37
CA PHE A 174 17.41 12.94 2.93
C PHE A 174 16.36 11.91 2.51
N ASN A 175 15.70 11.29 3.46
CA ASN A 175 14.56 10.42 3.19
C ASN A 175 13.27 11.24 3.08
N ASN A 176 12.32 10.70 2.30
CA ASN A 176 10.98 11.23 2.21
C ASN A 176 9.99 10.24 2.84
N TYR A 177 9.27 10.69 3.85
CA TYR A 177 8.23 9.90 4.51
C TYR A 177 6.87 10.47 4.16
N THR A 178 6.02 9.63 3.59
CA THR A 178 4.65 10.00 3.24
C THR A 178 3.65 9.04 3.87
N ILE A 179 2.52 9.57 4.31
CA ILE A 179 1.37 8.80 4.79
C ILE A 179 0.15 9.31 4.04
N ASP A 180 -0.55 8.41 3.33
CA ASP A 180 -1.68 8.75 2.45
C ASP A 180 -1.36 9.91 1.48
N GLY A 181 -0.13 9.95 0.99
CA GLY A 181 0.36 10.99 0.09
C GLY A 181 0.78 12.30 0.75
N ASN A 182 0.58 12.49 2.06
CA ASN A 182 1.03 13.66 2.79
C ASN A 182 2.46 13.47 3.31
N ILE A 183 3.28 14.52 3.24
CA ILE A 183 4.68 14.50 3.66
C ILE A 183 4.75 14.73 5.18
N TYR A 184 5.50 13.86 5.88
CA TYR A 184 5.73 13.90 7.33
C TYR A 184 7.22 14.06 7.69
N ASN A 185 8.00 14.64 6.82
CA ASN A 185 9.44 14.80 7.03
C ASN A 185 9.76 15.74 8.20
N ASN A 186 10.76 15.38 9.00
CA ASN A 186 11.35 16.26 9.99
C ASN A 186 12.53 17.04 9.39
N ASN A 187 12.24 18.04 8.55
CA ASN A 187 13.27 18.82 7.85
C ASN A 187 14.07 19.77 8.75
N PHE A 188 13.53 20.12 9.92
CA PHE A 188 14.18 20.99 10.91
C PHE A 188 14.87 20.23 12.05
N GLY A 189 14.77 18.89 12.04
CA GLY A 189 15.17 18.05 13.14
C GLY A 189 16.65 18.19 13.51
N LEU A 190 16.90 18.74 14.68
CA LEU A 190 18.18 18.64 15.38
C LEU A 190 18.27 17.30 16.15
N GLY A 191 17.16 16.55 16.22
CA GLY A 191 17.06 15.25 16.86
C GLY A 191 17.19 14.09 15.89
N SER A 192 17.31 12.87 16.42
CA SER A 192 17.36 11.61 15.67
C SER A 192 15.99 11.08 15.22
N ALA A 193 14.90 11.71 15.65
CA ALA A 193 13.55 11.28 15.30
C ALA A 193 13.26 11.55 13.81
N GLN A 194 12.82 10.54 13.09
CA GLN A 194 12.47 10.66 11.67
C GLN A 194 11.20 11.49 11.44
N PHE A 195 10.27 11.42 12.37
CA PHE A 195 9.02 12.15 12.32
C PHE A 195 9.02 13.29 13.33
N ALA A 196 8.50 14.43 12.94
CA ALA A 196 8.27 15.53 13.85
C ALA A 196 7.23 15.11 14.92
N GLY A 197 7.66 15.09 16.20
CA GLY A 197 6.75 14.75 17.31
C GLY A 197 6.56 13.26 17.61
N GLY A 198 7.37 12.36 17.01
CA GLY A 198 7.28 10.91 17.26
C GLY A 198 6.50 10.17 16.15
N ASN A 199 6.00 8.98 16.45
CA ASN A 199 5.24 8.19 15.47
C ASN A 199 3.89 8.85 15.17
N PRO A 200 3.64 9.34 13.94
CA PRO A 200 2.44 10.09 13.61
C PRO A 200 1.19 9.20 13.54
N ILE A 201 1.36 7.90 13.39
CA ILE A 201 0.27 6.94 13.22
C ILE A 201 0.61 5.60 13.85
N SER A 202 -0.42 4.95 14.40
CA SER A 202 -0.31 3.58 14.92
C SER A 202 -0.04 2.60 13.78
N LEU A 203 0.83 1.62 14.02
CA LEU A 203 1.10 0.55 13.08
C LEU A 203 -0.17 -0.25 12.69
N ASP A 204 -1.11 -0.36 13.62
CA ASP A 204 -2.37 -1.07 13.36
C ASP A 204 -3.27 -0.34 12.37
N ALA A 205 -3.05 0.94 12.18
CA ALA A 205 -3.76 1.74 11.18
C ALA A 205 -3.17 1.63 9.78
N ILE A 206 -2.01 1.01 9.61
CA ILE A 206 -1.30 0.91 8.33
C ILE A 206 -1.77 -0.33 7.57
N GLU A 207 -2.08 -0.17 6.29
CA GLU A 207 -2.41 -1.25 5.36
C GLU A 207 -1.16 -1.79 4.66
N GLU A 208 -0.34 -0.88 4.14
CA GLU A 208 0.88 -1.25 3.43
C GLU A 208 1.96 -0.17 3.59
N VAL A 209 3.21 -0.61 3.61
CA VAL A 209 4.39 0.28 3.57
C VAL A 209 5.22 -0.08 2.36
N GLN A 210 5.57 0.92 1.56
CA GLN A 210 6.48 0.80 0.43
C GLN A 210 7.76 1.59 0.72
N VAL A 211 8.91 0.96 0.51
CA VAL A 211 10.23 1.59 0.59
C VAL A 211 10.86 1.59 -0.79
N ASN A 212 11.11 2.77 -1.35
CA ASN A 212 11.74 2.95 -2.65
C ASN A 212 13.11 3.60 -2.48
N LEU A 213 14.17 2.94 -2.98
CA LEU A 213 15.54 3.45 -2.91
C LEU A 213 15.97 4.17 -4.19
N ALA A 214 15.58 3.64 -5.34
CA ALA A 214 15.90 4.20 -6.65
C ALA A 214 14.69 4.05 -7.57
N PRO A 215 13.65 4.87 -7.38
CA PRO A 215 12.45 4.75 -8.20
C PRO A 215 12.71 5.27 -9.61
N MET A 216 12.13 4.58 -10.60
CA MET A 216 12.05 5.04 -11.99
C MET A 216 10.78 5.89 -12.22
N ASP A 217 9.96 6.10 -11.19
CA ASP A 217 8.71 6.85 -11.26
C ASP A 217 8.97 8.34 -11.02
N VAL A 218 8.67 9.17 -12.02
CA VAL A 218 8.84 10.64 -11.97
C VAL A 218 7.95 11.34 -10.94
N ARG A 219 6.92 10.67 -10.41
CA ARG A 219 6.06 11.18 -9.34
C ARG A 219 6.74 11.14 -7.98
N LEU A 220 7.76 10.30 -7.81
CA LEU A 220 8.52 10.16 -6.58
C LEU A 220 9.73 11.11 -6.63
N ALA A 221 9.65 12.20 -5.88
CA ALA A 221 10.68 13.24 -5.82
C ALA A 221 10.98 13.68 -4.38
N GLY A 222 11.94 14.58 -4.20
CA GLY A 222 12.23 15.23 -2.93
C GLY A 222 13.09 14.42 -1.96
N PHE A 223 13.82 13.41 -2.43
CA PHE A 223 14.74 12.62 -1.59
C PHE A 223 15.99 12.20 -2.38
N THR A 224 17.06 11.91 -1.65
CA THR A 224 18.31 11.30 -2.15
C THR A 224 18.67 10.02 -1.41
N GLY A 225 17.96 9.73 -0.32
CA GLY A 225 18.00 8.47 0.43
C GLY A 225 16.93 7.50 -0.03
N ALA A 226 15.91 7.32 0.78
CA ALA A 226 14.75 6.50 0.45
C ALA A 226 13.45 7.30 0.48
N SER A 227 12.48 6.88 -0.31
CA SER A 227 11.07 7.26 -0.13
C SER A 227 10.34 6.13 0.59
N VAL A 228 9.81 6.43 1.76
CA VAL A 228 8.98 5.52 2.56
C VAL A 228 7.55 6.03 2.50
N ASN A 229 6.70 5.26 1.85
CA ASN A 229 5.31 5.61 1.65
C ASN A 229 4.42 4.61 2.37
N ALA A 230 3.60 5.07 3.30
CA ALA A 230 2.62 4.27 4.02
C ALA A 230 1.21 4.68 3.61
N ILE A 231 0.33 3.70 3.53
CA ILE A 231 -1.11 3.95 3.36
C ILE A 231 -1.87 3.39 4.56
N THR A 232 -2.91 4.10 4.94
CA THR A 232 -3.76 3.71 6.06
C THR A 232 -4.85 2.73 5.63
N LYS A 233 -5.30 1.93 6.59
CA LYS A 233 -6.47 1.08 6.43
C LYS A 233 -7.70 1.93 6.17
N SER A 234 -8.62 1.38 5.42
CA SER A 234 -9.97 1.90 5.27
C SER A 234 -10.99 0.84 5.62
N GLY A 235 -12.20 1.25 5.94
CA GLY A 235 -13.29 0.33 6.25
C GLY A 235 -13.64 -0.59 5.06
N THR A 236 -14.27 -1.70 5.38
CA THR A 236 -14.75 -2.72 4.45
C THR A 236 -16.22 -3.02 4.76
N ASN A 237 -16.82 -3.99 4.04
CA ASN A 237 -18.20 -4.43 4.29
C ASN A 237 -18.37 -5.21 5.62
N GLU A 238 -17.27 -5.53 6.29
CA GLU A 238 -17.26 -6.20 7.58
C GLU A 238 -16.76 -5.25 8.66
N PHE A 239 -17.38 -5.31 9.85
CA PHE A 239 -16.85 -4.63 11.03
C PHE A 239 -15.61 -5.36 11.52
N LYS A 240 -14.50 -4.62 11.60
CA LYS A 240 -13.24 -5.12 12.14
C LYS A 240 -12.70 -4.13 13.16
N GLY A 241 -12.10 -4.65 14.21
CA GLY A 241 -11.48 -3.82 15.23
C GLY A 241 -10.39 -4.58 15.97
N SER A 242 -9.48 -3.86 16.58
CA SER A 242 -8.43 -4.40 17.44
C SER A 242 -8.22 -3.51 18.64
N VAL A 243 -7.84 -4.12 19.74
CA VAL A 243 -7.40 -3.42 20.96
C VAL A 243 -6.10 -4.04 21.38
N TYR A 244 -5.12 -3.23 21.71
CA TYR A 244 -3.84 -3.72 22.21
C TYR A 244 -3.32 -2.86 23.35
N TYR A 245 -2.56 -3.50 24.22
CA TYR A 245 -1.81 -2.89 25.28
C TYR A 245 -0.43 -3.55 25.36
N LEU A 246 0.59 -2.76 25.21
CA LEU A 246 1.98 -3.18 25.31
C LEU A 246 2.61 -2.39 26.44
N PHE A 247 3.30 -3.08 27.33
CA PHE A 247 4.05 -2.42 28.39
C PHE A 247 5.46 -2.97 28.48
N ARG A 248 6.37 -2.13 28.85
CA ARG A 248 7.78 -2.46 29.10
C ARG A 248 8.27 -1.65 30.29
N ASN A 249 8.92 -2.30 31.22
CA ASN A 249 9.54 -1.65 32.36
C ASN A 249 10.99 -2.13 32.53
N GLU A 250 11.71 -1.51 33.45
CA GLU A 250 13.11 -1.82 33.75
C GLU A 250 13.31 -3.27 34.21
N GLN A 251 12.30 -3.91 34.83
CA GLN A 251 12.39 -5.30 35.29
C GLN A 251 12.42 -6.31 34.14
N MET A 252 11.93 -5.92 32.95
CA MET A 252 11.96 -6.74 31.73
C MET A 252 13.30 -6.65 30.98
N VAL A 253 14.19 -5.78 31.40
CA VAL A 253 15.53 -5.62 30.84
C VAL A 253 16.53 -6.39 31.69
N GLY A 254 17.41 -7.17 31.08
CA GLY A 254 18.47 -7.88 31.77
C GLY A 254 19.41 -6.92 32.55
N ASP A 255 19.80 -7.34 33.74
CA ASP A 255 20.66 -6.56 34.65
C ASP A 255 22.13 -6.96 34.59
N ARG A 256 22.45 -8.01 33.85
CA ARG A 256 23.81 -8.57 33.78
C ARG A 256 24.24 -8.82 32.34
N LEU A 257 25.44 -8.38 32.04
CA LEU A 257 26.16 -8.76 30.83
C LEU A 257 27.46 -9.46 31.25
N ARG A 258 27.47 -10.80 31.21
CA ARG A 258 28.54 -11.64 31.79
C ARG A 258 28.71 -11.36 33.29
N ASN A 259 29.86 -10.78 33.69
CA ASN A 259 30.20 -10.44 35.06
C ASN A 259 29.97 -8.95 35.42
N LEU A 260 29.39 -8.19 34.51
CA LEU A 260 29.11 -6.77 34.69
C LEU A 260 27.65 -6.59 35.08
N GLU A 261 27.41 -5.94 36.22
CA GLU A 261 26.09 -5.45 36.59
C GLU A 261 25.80 -4.14 35.86
N LEU A 262 24.69 -4.10 35.14
CA LEU A 262 24.25 -2.92 34.42
C LEU A 262 23.34 -2.08 35.33
N ASN A 263 23.68 -0.82 35.52
CA ASN A 263 22.78 0.11 36.17
C ASN A 263 21.59 0.38 35.22
N ARG A 264 20.41 -0.14 35.59
CA ARG A 264 19.17 0.10 34.88
C ARG A 264 18.65 1.47 35.33
N GLY A 265 18.52 2.37 34.39
CA GLY A 265 17.73 3.57 34.65
C GLY A 265 16.23 3.21 34.70
N ASP A 266 15.47 3.95 35.48
CA ASP A 266 14.01 3.82 35.50
C ASP A 266 13.46 4.04 34.08
N SER A 267 12.79 3.04 33.53
CA SER A 267 12.26 3.06 32.19
C SER A 267 10.89 2.41 32.15
N GLN A 268 9.88 3.18 31.83
CA GLN A 268 8.54 2.67 31.58
C GLN A 268 8.06 3.14 30.21
N ASN A 269 7.55 2.21 29.45
CA ASN A 269 6.94 2.49 28.14
C ASN A 269 5.63 1.74 28.03
N ASP A 270 4.53 2.49 27.96
CA ASP A 270 3.17 1.98 27.80
C ASP A 270 2.61 2.43 26.46
N ILE A 271 2.21 1.48 25.61
CA ILE A 271 1.58 1.74 24.32
C ILE A 271 0.19 1.10 24.34
N LYS A 272 -0.82 1.91 24.12
CA LYS A 272 -2.23 1.48 24.04
C LYS A 272 -2.79 1.89 22.70
N GLY A 273 -3.62 1.06 22.13
CA GLY A 273 -4.30 1.45 20.91
C GLY A 273 -5.58 0.69 20.68
N ILE A 274 -6.44 1.31 19.93
CA ILE A 274 -7.70 0.74 19.48
C ILE A 274 -7.90 1.11 17.99
N THR A 275 -8.39 0.14 17.23
CA THR A 275 -8.84 0.40 15.86
C THR A 275 -10.25 -0.11 15.69
N ILE A 276 -11.04 0.59 14.88
CA ILE A 276 -12.38 0.17 14.49
C ILE A 276 -12.65 0.61 13.06
N GLY A 277 -13.23 -0.26 12.25
CA GLY A 277 -13.63 0.07 10.88
C GLY A 277 -14.79 -0.81 10.44
N GLY A 278 -15.54 -0.32 9.46
CA GLY A 278 -16.69 -1.02 8.92
C GLY A 278 -17.51 -0.19 7.95
N PRO A 279 -18.66 -0.71 7.48
CA PRO A 279 -19.55 -0.02 6.59
C PRO A 279 -20.49 0.92 7.35
N ILE A 280 -20.63 2.15 6.87
CA ILE A 280 -21.79 3.00 7.17
C ILE A 280 -22.94 2.62 6.22
N ILE A 281 -22.61 2.45 4.93
CA ILE A 281 -23.51 1.93 3.91
C ILE A 281 -22.72 0.87 3.13
N LYS A 282 -23.21 -0.37 3.12
CA LYS A 282 -22.55 -1.48 2.41
C LYS A 282 -22.30 -1.11 0.94
N ASP A 283 -21.12 -1.49 0.45
CA ASP A 283 -20.61 -1.28 -0.91
C ASP A 283 -20.42 0.19 -1.32
N LYS A 284 -20.71 1.17 -0.42
CA LYS A 284 -20.71 2.60 -0.78
C LYS A 284 -19.93 3.49 0.17
N LEU A 285 -20.14 3.34 1.48
CA LEU A 285 -19.59 4.27 2.45
C LEU A 285 -19.04 3.52 3.66
N PHE A 286 -17.76 3.75 3.92
CA PHE A 286 -17.02 3.09 4.98
C PHE A 286 -16.41 4.10 5.93
N PHE A 287 -16.09 3.65 7.12
CA PHE A 287 -15.28 4.41 8.08
C PHE A 287 -14.15 3.55 8.62
N PHE A 288 -13.09 4.21 9.04
CA PHE A 288 -12.00 3.62 9.81
C PHE A 288 -11.49 4.68 10.79
N GLY A 289 -11.23 4.26 12.01
CA GLY A 289 -10.66 5.10 13.05
C GLY A 289 -9.61 4.33 13.86
N SER A 290 -8.55 5.03 14.30
CA SER A 290 -7.53 4.50 15.19
C SER A 290 -7.15 5.53 16.25
N TYR A 291 -6.85 5.05 17.45
CA TYR A 291 -6.39 5.84 18.59
C TYR A 291 -5.26 5.12 19.31
#